data_0c145afd63ebf857418ab355ddbf2426
#
_entry.id   0c145afd63ebf857418ab355ddbf2426
#
_cell.length_a   1.000
_cell.length_b   1.000
_cell.length_c   1.000
_cell.angle_alpha   90.00
_cell.angle_beta   90.00
_cell.angle_gamma   90.00
#
_symmetry.space_group_name_H-M   'P 1'
#
loop_
_entity.id
_entity.type
_entity.pdbx_description
1 polymer ?
#
loop_
_entity_poly.entity_id
_entity_poly.type
_entity_poly.pdbx_seq_one_letter_code
_entity_poly.pdbx_strand_id
1 'polypeptide(L)'
;MLVTIRRLPAHVFSKFIMWTIGFFLFATATLHVTKAAPTEAFHFQKGDIVAIYGNGLADRMQHAPWVETLLQNHLQGMDVRFRNMSFSGDTVDRKPRSKGFTDDEAYLQHVGPSVIFIMYGYNESFEGEQGESQYKQQLVELVEKYRRLRKEKGCDVRFVLFSPIAYEKTGSPNLPDGTQLNTNLAIYTEATRQAAIEAQATFVDLYSPTSQRFAESEKQ
;
A
#
# COMPACT_ATOMS: atom_id res chain seq x y z
N MET A 1 22.18 -27.84 -82.41
CA MET A 1 22.15 -26.44 -81.98
C MET A 1 22.60 -26.47 -80.56
N LEU A 2 23.94 -26.23 -80.32
CA LEU A 2 24.55 -26.30 -79.01
C LEU A 2 24.39 -24.91 -78.31
N VAL A 3 23.81 -24.91 -77.14
CA VAL A 3 23.75 -23.69 -76.26
C VAL A 3 24.87 -23.80 -75.29
N THR A 4 25.83 -22.87 -75.40
CA THR A 4 27.02 -22.73 -74.52
C THR A 4 26.62 -22.00 -73.23
N ILE A 5 26.72 -22.67 -72.09
CA ILE A 5 26.54 -22.04 -70.77
C ILE A 5 27.84 -21.35 -70.35
N ARG A 6 27.85 -20.04 -70.32
CA ARG A 6 28.98 -19.25 -69.76
C ARG A 6 28.97 -19.34 -68.24
N ARG A 7 30.09 -19.77 -67.67
CA ARG A 7 30.36 -19.72 -66.22
C ARG A 7 30.57 -18.28 -65.75
N LEU A 8 29.86 -17.87 -64.75
CA LEU A 8 30.07 -16.62 -64.05
C LEU A 8 31.26 -16.74 -63.06
N PRO A 9 32.07 -15.70 -62.88
CA PRO A 9 33.28 -15.75 -62.03
C PRO A 9 32.96 -15.76 -60.53
N ALA A 10 33.78 -16.54 -59.80
CA ALA A 10 33.62 -16.89 -58.41
C ALA A 10 33.83 -15.73 -57.35
N HIS A 11 33.89 -14.49 -57.79
CA HIS A 11 34.17 -13.34 -56.91
C HIS A 11 32.97 -12.57 -56.40
N VAL A 12 31.75 -12.95 -56.77
CA VAL A 12 30.50 -12.24 -56.32
C VAL A 12 29.91 -12.82 -55.02
N PHE A 13 30.33 -14.05 -54.63
CA PHE A 13 29.75 -14.73 -53.44
C PHE A 13 30.41 -14.38 -52.12
N SER A 14 31.57 -13.67 -52.14
CA SER A 14 32.32 -13.39 -50.91
C SER A 14 31.91 -12.09 -50.17
N LYS A 15 31.13 -11.23 -50.80
CA LYS A 15 30.73 -9.94 -50.17
C LYS A 15 29.33 -9.92 -49.56
N PHE A 16 28.52 -10.96 -49.74
CA PHE A 16 27.16 -11.02 -49.19
C PHE A 16 27.04 -11.78 -47.86
N ILE A 17 28.08 -12.54 -47.43
CA ILE A 17 28.08 -13.32 -46.18
C ILE A 17 28.64 -12.53 -44.99
N MET A 18 29.31 -11.40 -45.26
CA MET A 18 29.93 -10.61 -44.19
C MET A 18 29.03 -9.48 -43.62
N TRP A 19 27.79 -9.32 -44.06
CA TRP A 19 26.89 -8.26 -43.61
C TRP A 19 25.72 -8.74 -42.76
N THR A 20 25.60 -10.06 -42.47
CA THR A 20 24.54 -10.61 -41.66
C THR A 20 24.98 -11.10 -40.26
N ILE A 21 26.27 -10.96 -39.89
CA ILE A 21 26.80 -11.37 -38.56
C ILE A 21 26.97 -10.20 -37.60
N GLY A 22 26.63 -8.98 -38.01
CA GLY A 22 26.93 -7.74 -37.25
C GLY A 22 25.80 -7.11 -36.45
N PHE A 23 24.65 -7.75 -36.23
CA PHE A 23 23.52 -7.08 -35.51
C PHE A 23 22.74 -8.02 -34.59
N PHE A 24 23.43 -8.80 -33.76
CA PHE A 24 22.87 -9.33 -32.53
C PHE A 24 23.63 -8.72 -31.35
N LEU A 25 23.51 -7.42 -31.18
CA LEU A 25 23.77 -6.78 -29.91
C LEU A 25 22.65 -7.22 -28.97
N PHE A 26 22.94 -8.22 -28.15
CA PHE A 26 22.19 -8.54 -26.95
C PHE A 26 22.16 -7.28 -26.09
N ALA A 27 21.07 -6.52 -26.20
CA ALA A 27 20.73 -5.56 -25.17
C ALA A 27 20.36 -6.37 -23.91
N THR A 28 21.35 -6.68 -23.09
CA THR A 28 21.13 -7.11 -21.72
C THR A 28 20.49 -5.91 -21.01
N ALA A 29 19.17 -5.87 -21.00
CA ALA A 29 18.43 -5.01 -20.09
C ALA A 29 18.78 -5.45 -18.67
N THR A 30 19.77 -4.80 -18.08
CA THR A 30 20.00 -4.87 -16.64
C THR A 30 18.75 -4.31 -16.01
N LEU A 31 17.87 -5.19 -15.52
CA LEU A 31 16.83 -4.83 -14.57
C LEU A 31 17.54 -4.23 -13.35
N HIS A 32 17.64 -2.91 -13.35
CA HIS A 32 18.00 -2.20 -12.13
C HIS A 32 16.84 -2.41 -11.18
N VAL A 33 16.96 -3.39 -10.30
CA VAL A 33 16.14 -3.46 -9.09
C VAL A 33 16.53 -2.20 -8.31
N THR A 34 15.80 -1.13 -8.53
CA THR A 34 15.89 0.05 -7.68
C THR A 34 15.45 -0.42 -6.30
N LYS A 35 16.44 -0.65 -5.43
CA LYS A 35 16.19 -0.85 -4.00
C LYS A 35 15.41 0.38 -3.55
N ALA A 36 14.13 0.17 -3.19
CA ALA A 36 13.30 1.24 -2.68
C ALA A 36 14.09 1.97 -1.59
N ALA A 37 14.22 3.27 -1.71
CA ALA A 37 14.84 4.08 -0.67
C ALA A 37 14.13 3.75 0.66
N PRO A 38 14.85 3.64 1.78
CA PRO A 38 14.22 3.43 3.07
C PRO A 38 13.21 4.56 3.26
N THR A 39 11.96 4.20 3.50
CA THR A 39 10.90 5.16 3.80
C THR A 39 11.38 5.99 5.00
N GLU A 40 11.52 7.28 4.80
CA GLU A 40 11.98 8.17 5.86
C GLU A 40 11.05 8.03 7.07
N ALA A 41 11.62 7.97 8.28
CA ALA A 41 10.85 7.77 9.49
C ALA A 41 9.83 8.92 9.64
N PHE A 42 8.58 8.59 9.95
CA PHE A 42 7.56 9.60 10.20
C PHE A 42 7.86 10.38 11.48
N HIS A 43 7.80 11.69 11.42
CA HIS A 43 8.00 12.57 12.56
C HIS A 43 6.77 13.44 12.80
N PHE A 44 6.27 13.44 14.04
CA PHE A 44 5.23 14.37 14.46
C PHE A 44 5.76 15.78 14.57
N GLN A 45 4.90 16.75 14.33
CA GLN A 45 5.17 18.17 14.50
C GLN A 45 4.29 18.73 15.63
N LYS A 46 4.76 19.78 16.28
CA LYS A 46 3.98 20.43 17.34
C LYS A 46 2.65 20.96 16.81
N GLY A 47 1.57 20.62 17.50
CA GLY A 47 0.22 21.02 17.12
C GLY A 47 -0.45 20.14 16.06
N ASP A 48 0.15 19.00 15.69
CA ASP A 48 -0.47 18.09 14.73
C ASP A 48 -1.88 17.65 15.16
N ILE A 49 -2.76 17.62 14.18
CA ILE A 49 -4.08 16.98 14.28
C ILE A 49 -4.04 15.73 13.42
N VAL A 50 -4.16 14.58 14.08
CA VAL A 50 -4.13 13.26 13.43
C VAL A 50 -5.56 12.76 13.24
N ALA A 51 -6.00 12.59 12.00
CA ALA A 51 -7.23 11.88 11.70
C ALA A 51 -6.92 10.41 11.41
N ILE A 52 -7.67 9.48 12.01
CA ILE A 52 -7.52 8.04 11.82
C ILE A 52 -8.70 7.54 11.00
N TYR A 53 -8.42 7.01 9.81
CA TYR A 53 -9.37 6.35 8.93
C TYR A 53 -9.05 4.87 8.81
N GLY A 54 -10.07 4.04 8.78
CA GLY A 54 -9.89 2.60 8.61
C GLY A 54 -11.15 1.81 8.93
N ASN A 55 -10.96 0.51 9.01
CA ASN A 55 -12.01 -0.44 9.35
C ASN A 55 -11.89 -0.94 10.80
N GLY A 56 -12.13 -2.22 11.04
CA GLY A 56 -12.28 -2.79 12.39
C GLY A 56 -11.13 -2.50 13.35
N LEU A 57 -9.88 -2.56 12.92
CA LEU A 57 -8.73 -2.26 13.78
C LEU A 57 -8.77 -0.80 14.26
N ALA A 58 -8.89 0.11 13.33
CA ALA A 58 -8.91 1.55 13.62
C ALA A 58 -10.15 1.95 14.44
N ASP A 59 -11.31 1.39 14.13
CA ASP A 59 -12.53 1.58 14.91
C ASP A 59 -12.37 1.12 16.36
N ARG A 60 -11.72 -0.03 16.59
CA ARG A 60 -11.48 -0.55 17.95
C ARG A 60 -10.52 0.30 18.77
N MET A 61 -9.63 1.05 18.16
CA MET A 61 -8.72 1.95 18.86
C MET A 61 -9.44 3.02 19.69
N GLN A 62 -10.67 3.42 19.35
CA GLN A 62 -11.45 4.35 20.17
C GLN A 62 -12.00 3.69 21.46
N HIS A 63 -12.12 2.37 21.50
CA HIS A 63 -12.57 1.62 22.67
C HIS A 63 -11.39 1.07 23.50
N ALA A 64 -10.22 0.92 22.88
CA ALA A 64 -8.98 0.47 23.51
C ALA A 64 -7.84 1.41 23.11
N PRO A 65 -7.73 2.59 23.74
CA PRO A 65 -6.91 3.70 23.28
C PRO A 65 -5.40 3.55 23.61
N TRP A 66 -4.88 2.33 23.59
CA TRP A 66 -3.48 2.05 23.93
C TRP A 66 -2.50 2.78 23.02
N VAL A 67 -2.76 2.81 21.71
CA VAL A 67 -1.89 3.46 20.73
C VAL A 67 -1.84 4.96 20.99
N GLU A 68 -3.00 5.60 21.16
CA GLU A 68 -3.06 7.03 21.48
C GLU A 68 -2.38 7.33 22.80
N THR A 69 -2.62 6.52 23.84
CA THR A 69 -2.00 6.70 25.16
C THR A 69 -0.46 6.62 25.09
N LEU A 70 0.06 5.62 24.35
CA LEU A 70 1.52 5.46 24.20
C LEU A 70 2.12 6.61 23.39
N LEU A 71 1.45 7.02 22.31
CA LEU A 71 1.90 8.17 21.51
C LEU A 71 1.86 9.46 22.32
N GLN A 72 0.78 9.74 23.05
CA GLN A 72 0.68 10.93 23.90
C GLN A 72 1.77 10.97 24.98
N ASN A 73 2.08 9.82 25.58
CA ASN A 73 3.19 9.73 26.53
C ASN A 73 4.55 10.04 25.89
N HIS A 74 4.74 9.66 24.64
CA HIS A 74 6.00 9.90 23.90
C HIS A 74 6.10 11.32 23.34
N LEU A 75 4.94 11.94 23.05
CA LEU A 75 4.80 13.25 22.40
C LEU A 75 4.50 14.38 23.40
N GLN A 76 4.88 14.21 24.68
CA GLN A 76 4.63 15.21 25.72
C GLN A 76 5.14 16.60 25.31
N GLY A 77 4.29 17.61 25.46
CA GLY A 77 4.61 19.00 25.12
C GLY A 77 4.49 19.35 23.62
N MET A 78 4.12 18.38 22.77
CA MET A 78 3.94 18.63 21.34
C MET A 78 2.51 19.06 20.96
N ASP A 79 1.54 18.98 21.88
CA ASP A 79 0.11 19.33 21.62
C ASP A 79 -0.48 18.58 20.40
N VAL A 80 -0.16 17.29 20.28
CA VAL A 80 -0.72 16.43 19.22
C VAL A 80 -2.10 15.96 19.63
N ARG A 81 -3.06 16.04 18.71
CA ARG A 81 -4.45 15.67 18.95
C ARG A 81 -4.89 14.58 17.97
N PHE A 82 -5.67 13.61 18.44
CA PHE A 82 -6.17 12.50 17.65
C PHE A 82 -7.70 12.62 17.46
N ARG A 83 -8.16 12.25 16.26
CA ARG A 83 -9.58 12.15 15.91
C ARG A 83 -9.80 10.85 15.15
N ASN A 84 -10.48 9.92 15.80
CA ASN A 84 -10.86 8.66 15.16
C ASN A 84 -12.11 8.88 14.30
N MET A 85 -11.99 8.59 13.00
CA MET A 85 -13.03 8.75 11.98
C MET A 85 -13.34 7.39 11.32
N SER A 86 -12.99 6.30 11.99
CA SER A 86 -13.08 4.94 11.46
C SER A 86 -14.38 4.28 11.86
N PHE A 87 -14.86 3.37 11.01
CA PHE A 87 -16.01 2.51 11.30
C PHE A 87 -15.74 1.07 10.90
N SER A 88 -16.08 0.12 11.78
CA SER A 88 -16.04 -1.31 11.44
C SER A 88 -16.95 -1.60 10.25
N GLY A 89 -16.42 -2.34 9.28
CA GLY A 89 -17.12 -2.69 8.04
C GLY A 89 -16.89 -1.72 6.88
N ASP A 90 -16.24 -0.59 7.11
CA ASP A 90 -15.82 0.30 6.02
C ASP A 90 -14.72 -0.36 5.18
N THR A 91 -14.73 -0.03 3.89
CA THR A 91 -13.65 -0.27 2.93
C THR A 91 -13.18 1.06 2.35
N VAL A 92 -12.09 1.05 1.59
CA VAL A 92 -11.56 2.27 0.97
C VAL A 92 -12.62 3.00 0.13
N ASP A 93 -13.41 2.23 -0.63
CA ASP A 93 -14.42 2.74 -1.58
C ASP A 93 -15.83 2.85 -0.99
N ARG A 94 -16.12 2.11 0.09
CA ARG A 94 -17.48 2.04 0.66
C ARG A 94 -17.47 2.34 2.15
N LYS A 95 -18.30 3.28 2.54
CA LYS A 95 -18.48 3.73 3.92
C LYS A 95 -19.96 3.64 4.31
N PRO A 96 -20.49 2.42 4.55
CA PRO A 96 -21.92 2.20 4.72
C PRO A 96 -22.51 2.88 5.95
N ARG A 97 -21.69 3.07 7.01
CA ARG A 97 -22.17 3.67 8.27
C ARG A 97 -22.20 5.19 8.24
N SER A 98 -21.37 5.83 7.42
CA SER A 98 -21.40 7.29 7.26
C SER A 98 -22.51 7.76 6.33
N LYS A 99 -23.14 6.87 5.57
CA LYS A 99 -24.19 7.22 4.61
C LYS A 99 -25.39 7.90 5.30
N GLY A 100 -25.63 9.14 4.92
CA GLY A 100 -26.74 9.94 5.46
C GLY A 100 -26.49 10.57 6.84
N PHE A 101 -25.28 10.42 7.40
CA PHE A 101 -24.91 11.03 8.68
C PHE A 101 -24.09 12.30 8.47
N THR A 102 -22.93 12.19 7.87
CA THR A 102 -22.07 13.33 7.51
C THR A 102 -21.28 12.97 6.27
N ASP A 103 -21.13 13.91 5.37
CA ASP A 103 -20.20 13.77 4.25
C ASP A 103 -18.77 13.66 4.79
N ASP A 104 -18.10 12.59 4.41
CA ASP A 104 -16.72 12.29 4.83
C ASP A 104 -15.74 13.44 4.51
N GLU A 105 -15.94 14.09 3.38
CA GLU A 105 -15.12 15.24 2.95
C GLU A 105 -15.38 16.48 3.82
N ALA A 106 -16.65 16.77 4.09
CA ALA A 106 -17.04 17.88 4.94
C ALA A 106 -16.51 17.68 6.36
N TYR A 107 -16.57 16.45 6.86
CA TYR A 107 -16.03 16.14 8.18
C TYR A 107 -14.50 16.18 8.24
N LEU A 108 -13.80 15.70 7.22
CA LEU A 108 -12.36 15.88 7.07
C LEU A 108 -11.97 17.37 7.10
N GLN A 109 -12.71 18.22 6.39
CA GLN A 109 -12.47 19.67 6.37
C GLN A 109 -12.75 20.32 7.73
N HIS A 110 -13.77 19.85 8.45
CA HIS A 110 -14.10 20.34 9.79
C HIS A 110 -13.01 19.98 10.81
N VAL A 111 -12.53 18.74 10.81
CA VAL A 111 -11.44 18.28 11.70
C VAL A 111 -10.12 18.98 11.38
N GLY A 112 -9.86 19.24 10.11
CA GLY A 112 -8.69 19.98 9.66
C GLY A 112 -7.34 19.28 9.93
N PRO A 113 -7.18 17.97 9.65
CA PRO A 113 -5.97 17.25 10.03
C PRO A 113 -4.73 17.73 9.25
N SER A 114 -3.58 17.70 9.93
CA SER A 114 -2.24 17.84 9.33
C SER A 114 -1.58 16.47 9.08
N VAL A 115 -2.14 15.42 9.70
CA VAL A 115 -1.69 14.02 9.52
C VAL A 115 -2.91 13.13 9.33
N ILE A 116 -2.84 12.19 8.39
CA ILE A 116 -3.89 11.20 8.20
C ILE A 116 -3.28 9.80 8.27
N PHE A 117 -3.77 9.01 9.22
CA PHE A 117 -3.50 7.58 9.34
C PHE A 117 -4.57 6.81 8.57
N ILE A 118 -4.16 5.89 7.70
CA ILE A 118 -5.04 5.07 6.87
C ILE A 118 -4.79 3.59 7.21
N MET A 119 -5.82 2.89 7.68
CA MET A 119 -5.76 1.52 8.20
C MET A 119 -6.84 0.64 7.55
N TYR A 120 -6.73 0.42 6.24
CA TYR A 120 -7.60 -0.47 5.44
C TYR A 120 -6.86 -1.75 5.05
N GLY A 121 -7.50 -2.59 4.26
CA GLY A 121 -6.92 -3.79 3.67
C GLY A 121 -7.39 -5.10 4.31
N TYR A 122 -7.88 -5.07 5.55
CA TYR A 122 -8.39 -6.30 6.18
C TYR A 122 -9.71 -6.76 5.54
N ASN A 123 -10.70 -5.87 5.44
CA ASN A 123 -11.99 -6.20 4.83
C ASN A 123 -11.85 -6.49 3.33
N GLU A 124 -11.00 -5.73 2.66
CA GLU A 124 -10.73 -5.89 1.23
C GLU A 124 -10.03 -7.22 0.92
N SER A 125 -9.24 -7.76 1.86
CA SER A 125 -8.51 -9.02 1.67
C SER A 125 -9.42 -10.24 1.48
N PHE A 126 -10.70 -10.14 1.85
CA PHE A 126 -11.68 -11.20 1.57
C PHE A 126 -11.97 -11.38 0.07
N GLU A 127 -11.63 -10.41 -0.76
CA GLU A 127 -11.72 -10.55 -2.22
C GLU A 127 -10.56 -11.38 -2.81
N GLY A 128 -9.56 -11.76 -1.99
CA GLY A 128 -8.43 -12.55 -2.43
C GLY A 128 -7.48 -11.77 -3.35
N GLU A 129 -6.61 -12.48 -4.06
CA GLU A 129 -5.59 -11.90 -4.95
C GLU A 129 -6.18 -11.02 -6.05
N GLN A 130 -7.35 -11.38 -6.56
CA GLN A 130 -8.01 -10.65 -7.65
C GLN A 130 -8.43 -9.22 -7.28
N GLY A 131 -8.64 -8.92 -5.99
CA GLY A 131 -8.99 -7.59 -5.52
C GLY A 131 -7.80 -6.68 -5.25
N GLU A 132 -6.58 -7.20 -5.22
CA GLU A 132 -5.36 -6.51 -4.82
C GLU A 132 -5.10 -5.22 -5.62
N SER A 133 -5.12 -5.33 -6.93
CA SER A 133 -4.82 -4.22 -7.85
C SER A 133 -5.82 -3.07 -7.70
N GLN A 134 -7.11 -3.40 -7.55
CA GLN A 134 -8.16 -2.42 -7.31
C GLN A 134 -7.99 -1.74 -5.96
N TYR A 135 -7.72 -2.51 -4.92
CA TYR A 135 -7.46 -1.98 -3.58
C TYR A 135 -6.29 -0.99 -3.57
N LYS A 136 -5.16 -1.36 -4.20
CA LYS A 136 -4.00 -0.47 -4.31
C LYS A 136 -4.36 0.84 -5.00
N GLN A 137 -5.06 0.77 -6.13
CA GLN A 137 -5.50 1.97 -6.86
C GLN A 137 -6.41 2.84 -6.00
N GLN A 138 -7.39 2.27 -5.33
CA GLN A 138 -8.32 2.99 -4.45
C GLN A 138 -7.59 3.69 -3.30
N LEU A 139 -6.56 3.08 -2.71
CA LEU A 139 -5.73 3.73 -1.68
C LEU A 139 -5.00 4.96 -2.22
N VAL A 140 -4.39 4.85 -3.39
CA VAL A 140 -3.70 5.99 -4.03
C VAL A 140 -4.69 7.12 -4.30
N GLU A 141 -5.85 6.80 -4.90
CA GLU A 141 -6.90 7.78 -5.18
C GLU A 141 -7.44 8.45 -3.90
N LEU A 142 -7.60 7.71 -2.81
CA LEU A 142 -8.02 8.25 -1.51
C LEU A 142 -7.01 9.25 -0.96
N VAL A 143 -5.72 8.90 -0.98
CA VAL A 143 -4.64 9.78 -0.52
C VAL A 143 -4.62 11.06 -1.34
N GLU A 144 -4.66 10.95 -2.68
CA GLU A 144 -4.65 12.11 -3.56
C GLU A 144 -5.89 12.99 -3.39
N LYS A 145 -7.06 12.38 -3.20
CA LYS A 145 -8.31 13.10 -2.89
C LYS A 145 -8.17 13.91 -1.62
N TYR A 146 -7.72 13.31 -0.52
CA TYR A 146 -7.60 14.00 0.76
C TYR A 146 -6.48 15.06 0.73
N ARG A 147 -5.39 14.79 0.04
CA ARG A 147 -4.32 15.76 -0.19
C ARG A 147 -4.84 17.01 -0.90
N ARG A 148 -5.59 16.84 -1.99
CA ARG A 148 -6.20 17.94 -2.74
C ARG A 148 -7.16 18.76 -1.87
N LEU A 149 -8.08 18.12 -1.16
CA LEU A 149 -9.05 18.77 -0.28
C LEU A 149 -8.38 19.61 0.81
N ARG A 150 -7.28 19.11 1.40
CA ARG A 150 -6.54 19.87 2.41
C ARG A 150 -5.74 21.02 1.81
N LYS A 151 -5.16 20.82 0.62
CA LYS A 151 -4.42 21.86 -0.10
C LYS A 151 -5.31 23.04 -0.51
N GLU A 152 -6.55 22.80 -0.87
CA GLU A 152 -7.56 23.84 -1.16
C GLU A 152 -7.82 24.77 0.05
N LYS A 153 -7.54 24.29 1.26
CA LYS A 153 -7.58 25.07 2.51
C LYS A 153 -6.22 25.63 2.94
N GLY A 154 -5.22 25.58 2.08
CA GLY A 154 -3.88 26.08 2.36
C GLY A 154 -3.08 25.21 3.33
N CYS A 155 -3.45 23.94 3.51
CA CYS A 155 -2.82 23.02 4.46
C CYS A 155 -2.16 21.87 3.71
N ASP A 156 -0.86 21.66 3.95
CA ASP A 156 -0.19 20.41 3.58
C ASP A 156 -0.52 19.33 4.61
N VAL A 157 -0.83 18.12 4.11
CA VAL A 157 -1.18 16.99 4.93
C VAL A 157 -0.22 15.85 4.66
N ARG A 158 0.23 15.18 5.73
CA ARG A 158 1.12 14.01 5.68
C ARG A 158 0.33 12.74 5.91
N PHE A 159 0.68 11.68 5.19
CA PHE A 159 -0.04 10.41 5.23
C PHE A 159 0.84 9.31 5.79
N VAL A 160 0.22 8.45 6.60
CA VAL A 160 0.81 7.19 7.06
C VAL A 160 -0.17 6.08 6.74
N LEU A 161 0.24 5.16 5.87
CA LEU A 161 -0.53 3.98 5.50
C LEU A 161 -0.04 2.79 6.32
N PHE A 162 -0.96 2.15 7.02
CA PHE A 162 -0.68 0.97 7.82
C PHE A 162 -1.19 -0.27 7.10
N SER A 163 -0.39 -1.32 7.08
CA SER A 163 -0.88 -2.62 6.62
C SER A 163 -1.99 -3.15 7.55
N PRO A 164 -2.82 -4.10 7.08
CA PRO A 164 -3.65 -4.88 8.00
C PRO A 164 -2.76 -5.63 9.01
N ILE A 165 -3.35 -6.06 10.14
CA ILE A 165 -2.72 -7.00 11.06
C ILE A 165 -2.92 -8.43 10.55
N ALA A 166 -2.08 -9.38 11.01
CA ALA A 166 -2.31 -10.79 10.78
C ALA A 166 -3.59 -11.28 11.49
N TYR A 167 -4.17 -12.36 10.99
CA TYR A 167 -5.24 -13.07 11.65
C TYR A 167 -4.66 -14.06 12.66
N GLU A 168 -5.14 -14.01 13.89
CA GLU A 168 -4.72 -14.91 14.97
C GLU A 168 -5.50 -16.23 14.89
N LYS A 169 -4.78 -17.33 14.87
CA LYS A 169 -5.38 -18.67 14.98
C LYS A 169 -5.65 -18.97 16.46
N THR A 170 -6.88 -18.84 16.87
CA THR A 170 -7.29 -19.01 18.27
C THR A 170 -7.54 -20.48 18.67
N GLY A 171 -7.52 -21.40 17.72
CA GLY A 171 -7.87 -22.82 17.97
C GLY A 171 -9.38 -23.06 18.23
N SER A 172 -10.20 -22.04 18.15
CA SER A 172 -11.66 -22.16 18.32
C SER A 172 -12.28 -22.96 17.17
N PRO A 173 -13.13 -23.97 17.44
CA PRO A 173 -13.78 -24.77 16.39
C PRO A 173 -14.78 -23.95 15.54
N ASN A 174 -15.17 -22.79 16.04
CA ASN A 174 -16.14 -21.91 15.35
C ASN A 174 -15.48 -20.82 14.50
N LEU A 175 -14.14 -20.76 14.47
CA LEU A 175 -13.38 -19.80 13.69
C LEU A 175 -12.50 -20.52 12.67
N PRO A 176 -12.26 -19.92 11.49
CA PRO A 176 -11.36 -20.49 10.51
C PRO A 176 -9.92 -20.58 11.07
N ASP A 177 -9.09 -21.42 10.48
CA ASP A 177 -7.69 -21.55 10.87
C ASP A 177 -6.82 -20.37 10.46
N GLY A 178 -7.34 -19.49 9.63
CA GLY A 178 -6.71 -18.25 9.19
C GLY A 178 -5.64 -18.39 8.10
N THR A 179 -5.30 -19.60 7.68
CA THR A 179 -4.23 -19.83 6.70
C THR A 179 -4.46 -19.07 5.40
N GLN A 180 -5.63 -19.26 4.78
CA GLN A 180 -5.96 -18.57 3.53
C GLN A 180 -6.08 -17.05 3.75
N LEU A 181 -6.68 -16.63 4.86
CA LEU A 181 -6.83 -15.21 5.17
C LEU A 181 -5.46 -14.55 5.36
N ASN A 182 -4.52 -15.19 6.05
CA ASN A 182 -3.17 -14.65 6.22
C ASN A 182 -2.40 -14.59 4.89
N THR A 183 -2.62 -15.53 3.98
CA THR A 183 -2.08 -15.43 2.62
C THR A 183 -2.59 -14.16 1.92
N ASN A 184 -3.89 -13.91 1.97
CA ASN A 184 -4.47 -12.71 1.40
C ASN A 184 -3.96 -11.44 2.09
N LEU A 185 -3.92 -11.43 3.43
CA LEU A 185 -3.42 -10.27 4.21
C LEU A 185 -1.97 -9.91 3.88
N ALA A 186 -1.12 -10.90 3.58
CA ALA A 186 0.24 -10.64 3.11
C ALA A 186 0.25 -9.93 1.75
N ILE A 187 -0.62 -10.33 0.82
CA ILE A 187 -0.78 -9.68 -0.50
C ILE A 187 -1.23 -8.22 -0.31
N TYR A 188 -2.24 -7.98 0.52
CA TYR A 188 -2.76 -6.64 0.79
C TYR A 188 -1.78 -5.77 1.60
N THR A 189 -0.91 -6.37 2.38
CA THR A 189 0.22 -5.66 3.03
C THR A 189 1.18 -5.11 1.98
N GLU A 190 1.56 -5.93 0.99
CA GLU A 190 2.42 -5.51 -0.10
C GLU A 190 1.75 -4.44 -0.98
N ALA A 191 0.47 -4.61 -1.29
CA ALA A 191 -0.32 -3.61 -2.02
C ALA A 191 -0.37 -2.25 -1.28
N THR A 192 -0.55 -2.27 0.05
CA THR A 192 -0.50 -1.06 0.88
C THR A 192 0.88 -0.40 0.83
N ARG A 193 1.94 -1.18 0.87
CA ARG A 193 3.31 -0.66 0.77
C ARG A 193 3.57 0.00 -0.59
N GLN A 194 3.12 -0.63 -1.67
CA GLN A 194 3.25 -0.06 -3.02
C GLN A 194 2.42 1.21 -3.19
N ALA A 195 1.18 1.22 -2.67
CA ALA A 195 0.34 2.41 -2.67
C ALA A 195 0.99 3.58 -1.90
N ALA A 196 1.63 3.29 -0.76
CA ALA A 196 2.34 4.30 0.02
C ALA A 196 3.52 4.92 -0.76
N ILE A 197 4.29 4.09 -1.48
CA ILE A 197 5.38 4.58 -2.33
C ILE A 197 4.82 5.47 -3.45
N GLU A 198 3.80 4.99 -4.15
CA GLU A 198 3.18 5.71 -5.28
C GLU A 198 2.57 7.04 -4.85
N ALA A 199 1.87 7.05 -3.72
CA ALA A 199 1.22 8.23 -3.16
C ALA A 199 2.14 9.10 -2.29
N GLN A 200 3.44 8.82 -2.22
CA GLN A 200 4.41 9.56 -1.38
C GLN A 200 3.95 9.67 0.08
N ALA A 201 3.54 8.53 0.65
CA ALA A 201 3.13 8.39 2.04
C ALA A 201 4.12 7.51 2.82
N THR A 202 4.16 7.66 4.13
CA THR A 202 4.91 6.74 5.00
C THR A 202 4.16 5.40 5.09
N PHE A 203 4.88 4.29 5.03
CA PHE A 203 4.34 2.94 5.23
C PHE A 203 4.73 2.39 6.60
N VAL A 204 3.77 1.78 7.29
CA VAL A 204 3.98 1.05 8.55
C VAL A 204 3.47 -0.38 8.41
N ASP A 205 4.36 -1.34 8.55
CA ASP A 205 4.04 -2.76 8.55
C ASP A 205 3.53 -3.21 9.93
N LEU A 206 2.26 -3.55 10.00
CA LEU A 206 1.65 -4.20 11.18
C LEU A 206 1.50 -5.71 11.00
N TYR A 207 1.48 -6.19 9.74
CA TYR A 207 1.28 -7.61 9.44
C TYR A 207 2.43 -8.48 9.95
N SER A 208 3.65 -8.13 9.59
CA SER A 208 4.82 -8.95 9.93
C SER A 208 5.01 -9.11 11.43
N PRO A 209 5.01 -8.04 12.25
CA PRO A 209 5.19 -8.18 13.69
C PRO A 209 4.00 -8.89 14.37
N THR A 210 2.77 -8.70 13.90
CA THR A 210 1.61 -9.41 14.49
C THR A 210 1.60 -10.88 14.11
N SER A 211 1.96 -11.24 12.87
CA SER A 211 2.11 -12.62 12.42
C SER A 211 3.16 -13.36 13.26
N GLN A 212 4.32 -12.73 13.48
CA GLN A 212 5.36 -13.31 14.35
C GLN A 212 4.86 -13.50 15.79
N ARG A 213 4.19 -12.48 16.33
CA ARG A 213 3.69 -12.55 17.71
C ARG A 213 2.67 -13.64 17.92
N PHE A 214 1.74 -13.81 16.98
CA PHE A 214 0.73 -14.87 17.04
C PHE A 214 1.36 -16.27 16.91
N ALA A 215 2.34 -16.44 16.00
CA ALA A 215 3.06 -17.72 15.88
C ALA A 215 3.90 -18.07 17.14
N GLU A 216 4.34 -17.10 17.91
CA GLU A 216 5.00 -17.31 19.19
C GLU A 216 4.01 -17.72 20.28
N SER A 217 2.80 -17.14 20.31
CA SER A 217 1.75 -17.49 21.29
C SER A 217 1.18 -18.91 21.08
N GLU A 218 1.13 -19.42 19.85
CA GLU A 218 0.69 -20.79 19.56
C GLU A 218 1.63 -21.87 20.13
N LYS A 219 2.87 -21.52 20.52
CA LYS A 219 3.87 -22.46 21.05
C LYS A 219 3.88 -22.54 22.58
N GLN A 220 3.09 -21.72 23.25
CA GLN A 220 2.96 -21.68 24.71
C GLN A 220 1.71 -22.44 25.17
#